data_55618ea10a32b98720fcea940a486691
#
_entry.id   55618ea10a32b98720fcea940a486691
#
_cell.length_a   1.000
_cell.length_b   1.000
_cell.length_c   1.000
_cell.angle_alpha   90.00
_cell.angle_beta   90.00
_cell.angle_gamma   90.00
#
_symmetry.space_group_name_H-M   'P 1'
#
loop_
_entity.id
_entity.type
_entity.pdbx_description
1 polymer ?
#
loop_
_entity_poly.entity_id
_entity_poly.type
_entity_poly.pdbx_seq_one_letter_code
_entity_poly.pdbx_strand_id
1 'polypeptide(L)'
;MKRLILTALLTSAVWAHAQTASTPAAPASPAKKALVNKLMLLQQPGIEKLASNLVEQPAMQMLQAAGRALQQQVPADKREAMGKSIEADVRKFVDDSVPIVRDKAVKLAPSTIGAMMEEKFTEDELKQIIAWLESPVNKKYLQIAPEIQNSFTQKLVAESRPVIDPRLQALEAKVRTTLGVPQPAAAGSTPAKAVAPAKKAAGK
;
A
#
# COMPACT_ATOMS: atom_id res chain seq x y z
N MET A 1 68.55 -19.13 45.51
CA MET A 1 67.27 -19.56 44.86
C MET A 1 66.33 -18.36 44.94
N LYS A 2 66.33 -17.55 43.89
CA LYS A 2 65.60 -16.27 43.84
C LYS A 2 64.27 -16.50 43.08
N ARG A 3 63.17 -16.30 43.80
CA ARG A 3 61.80 -16.33 43.20
C ARG A 3 61.44 -14.93 42.73
N LEU A 4 61.33 -14.75 41.42
CA LEU A 4 60.77 -13.54 40.75
C LEU A 4 59.26 -13.70 40.70
N ILE A 5 58.55 -12.79 41.38
CA ILE A 5 57.10 -12.68 41.29
C ILE A 5 56.79 -11.63 40.21
N LEU A 6 56.20 -12.06 39.12
CA LEU A 6 55.78 -11.20 38.02
C LEU A 6 54.32 -10.76 38.27
N THR A 7 54.16 -9.51 38.68
CA THR A 7 52.83 -8.91 38.89
C THR A 7 52.30 -8.38 37.55
N ALA A 8 51.30 -9.04 36.98
CA ALA A 8 50.58 -8.58 35.81
C ALA A 8 49.53 -7.55 36.19
N LEU A 9 49.71 -6.29 35.79
CA LEU A 9 48.70 -5.22 35.87
C LEU A 9 47.71 -5.40 34.75
N LEU A 10 46.47 -5.84 35.09
CA LEU A 10 45.31 -5.82 34.22
C LEU A 10 44.71 -4.41 34.23
N THR A 11 44.97 -3.64 33.19
CA THR A 11 44.27 -2.36 32.92
C THR A 11 42.91 -2.66 32.30
N SER A 12 41.88 -2.61 33.12
CA SER A 12 40.50 -2.67 32.66
C SER A 12 40.11 -1.34 32.00
N ALA A 13 40.06 -1.31 30.66
CA ALA A 13 39.50 -0.19 29.93
C ALA A 13 37.96 -0.20 30.09
N VAL A 14 37.47 0.66 30.97
CA VAL A 14 36.05 0.94 31.13
C VAL A 14 35.61 1.76 29.93
N TRP A 15 34.91 1.11 29.00
CA TRP A 15 34.21 1.79 27.93
C TRP A 15 32.98 2.48 28.55
N ALA A 16 33.12 3.76 28.87
CA ALA A 16 32.01 4.61 29.25
C ALA A 16 31.11 4.77 28.02
N HIS A 17 30.05 3.98 27.97
CA HIS A 17 28.91 4.28 27.09
C HIS A 17 28.31 5.57 27.64
N ALA A 18 28.57 6.68 26.95
CA ALA A 18 27.84 7.91 27.15
C ALA A 18 26.40 7.64 26.69
N GLN A 19 25.57 7.16 27.60
CA GLN A 19 24.12 7.27 27.47
C GLN A 19 23.85 8.77 27.46
N THR A 20 23.61 9.33 26.28
CA THR A 20 23.03 10.66 26.15
C THR A 20 21.66 10.58 26.82
N ALA A 21 21.60 10.90 28.11
CA ALA A 21 20.37 11.14 28.82
C ALA A 21 19.56 12.14 27.96
N SER A 22 18.40 11.71 27.49
CA SER A 22 17.46 12.59 26.79
C SER A 22 17.06 13.69 27.78
N THR A 23 17.75 14.83 27.71
CA THR A 23 17.35 16.04 28.42
C THR A 23 15.90 16.33 28.01
N PRO A 24 14.99 16.61 28.97
CA PRO A 24 13.64 17.02 28.62
C PRO A 24 13.74 18.17 27.61
N ALA A 25 13.11 17.99 26.45
CA ALA A 25 13.21 18.95 25.35
C ALA A 25 12.78 20.32 25.87
N ALA A 26 13.72 21.28 25.85
CA ALA A 26 13.39 22.67 26.12
C ALA A 26 12.24 23.09 25.17
N PRO A 27 11.34 23.99 25.61
CA PRO A 27 10.24 24.42 24.76
C PRO A 27 10.78 24.89 23.41
N ALA A 28 10.18 24.40 22.33
CA ALA A 28 10.67 24.65 20.98
C ALA A 28 10.82 26.15 20.72
N SER A 29 11.98 26.54 20.19
CA SER A 29 12.26 27.94 19.83
C SER A 29 11.24 28.43 18.78
N PRO A 30 11.00 29.74 18.69
CA PRO A 30 10.16 30.31 17.62
C PRO A 30 10.66 29.90 16.22
N ALA A 31 11.98 29.81 16.02
CA ALA A 31 12.59 29.35 14.79
C ALA A 31 12.23 27.89 14.48
N LYS A 32 12.33 27.02 15.47
CA LYS A 32 11.96 25.60 15.32
C LYS A 32 10.48 25.43 14.97
N LYS A 33 9.60 26.17 15.64
CA LYS A 33 8.15 26.17 15.31
C LYS A 33 7.88 26.62 13.90
N ALA A 34 8.57 27.66 13.41
CA ALA A 34 8.44 28.12 12.02
C ALA A 34 8.87 27.04 11.01
N LEU A 35 9.95 26.29 11.29
CA LEU A 35 10.39 25.16 10.46
C LEU A 35 9.36 24.03 10.45
N VAL A 36 8.82 23.67 11.60
CA VAL A 36 7.76 22.65 11.71
C VAL A 36 6.52 23.07 10.93
N ASN A 37 6.08 24.33 11.07
CA ASN A 37 4.95 24.85 10.30
C ASN A 37 5.21 24.78 8.78
N LYS A 38 6.41 25.16 8.34
CA LYS A 38 6.79 25.03 6.92
C LYS A 38 6.76 23.57 6.45
N LEU A 39 7.30 22.64 7.26
CA LEU A 39 7.26 21.21 6.98
C LEU A 39 5.82 20.69 6.87
N MET A 40 4.94 21.11 7.77
CA MET A 40 3.53 20.74 7.76
C MET A 40 2.83 21.20 6.47
N LEU A 41 3.10 22.43 6.00
CA LEU A 41 2.56 22.93 4.73
C LEU A 41 3.05 22.10 3.53
N LEU A 42 4.33 21.72 3.51
CA LEU A 42 4.87 20.86 2.46
C LEU A 42 4.27 19.45 2.45
N GLN A 43 3.87 18.94 3.62
CA GLN A 43 3.26 17.62 3.78
C GLN A 43 1.72 17.64 3.71
N GLN A 44 1.10 18.81 3.65
CA GLN A 44 -0.36 18.95 3.64
C GLN A 44 -1.04 18.08 2.57
N PRO A 45 -0.56 18.01 1.30
CA PRO A 45 -1.20 17.14 0.31
C PRO A 45 -1.20 15.66 0.70
N GLY A 46 -0.14 15.19 1.38
CA GLY A 46 -0.06 13.82 1.90
C GLY A 46 -1.05 13.57 3.04
N ILE A 47 -1.19 14.53 3.96
CA ILE A 47 -2.16 14.48 5.06
C ILE A 47 -3.59 14.43 4.52
N GLU A 48 -3.91 15.28 3.54
CA GLU A 48 -5.21 15.30 2.91
C GLU A 48 -5.51 14.01 2.12
N LYS A 49 -4.50 13.44 1.45
CA LYS A 49 -4.64 12.16 0.76
C LYS A 49 -4.89 11.02 1.73
N LEU A 50 -4.19 11.00 2.87
CA LEU A 50 -4.43 10.02 3.93
C LEU A 50 -5.89 10.12 4.45
N ALA A 51 -6.36 11.33 4.68
CA ALA A 51 -7.74 11.60 5.10
C ALA A 51 -8.77 11.12 4.07
N SER A 52 -8.52 11.37 2.78
CA SER A 52 -9.38 10.89 1.69
C SER A 52 -9.43 9.36 1.65
N ASN A 53 -8.27 8.70 1.72
CA ASN A 53 -8.18 7.25 1.69
C ASN A 53 -8.96 6.59 2.85
N LEU A 54 -9.02 7.24 4.02
CA LEU A 54 -9.77 6.75 5.17
C LEU A 54 -11.29 6.65 4.89
N VAL A 55 -11.81 7.49 4.02
CA VAL A 55 -13.22 7.49 3.58
C VAL A 55 -13.40 6.62 2.33
N GLU A 56 -12.52 6.76 1.35
CA GLU A 56 -12.64 6.10 0.05
C GLU A 56 -12.49 4.58 0.14
N GLN A 57 -11.56 4.06 0.97
CA GLN A 57 -11.31 2.62 1.05
C GLN A 57 -12.52 1.81 1.55
N PRO A 58 -13.19 2.13 2.68
CA PRO A 58 -14.39 1.41 3.08
C PRO A 58 -15.55 1.58 2.10
N ALA A 59 -15.67 2.75 1.45
CA ALA A 59 -16.67 2.99 0.42
C ALA A 59 -16.48 2.07 -0.80
N MET A 60 -15.23 1.91 -1.25
CA MET A 60 -14.88 0.97 -2.33
C MET A 60 -15.14 -0.49 -1.95
N GLN A 61 -14.84 -0.89 -0.71
CA GLN A 61 -15.14 -2.24 -0.22
C GLN A 61 -16.65 -2.50 -0.19
N MET A 62 -17.43 -1.51 0.22
CA MET A 62 -18.90 -1.59 0.21
C MET A 62 -19.43 -1.73 -1.21
N LEU A 63 -18.92 -0.95 -2.17
CA LEU A 63 -19.30 -1.04 -3.57
C LEU A 63 -18.99 -2.43 -4.16
N GLN A 64 -17.82 -3.01 -3.86
CA GLN A 64 -17.48 -4.36 -4.27
C GLN A 64 -18.39 -5.43 -3.65
N ALA A 65 -18.74 -5.27 -2.37
CA ALA A 65 -19.65 -6.18 -1.69
C ALA A 65 -21.06 -6.10 -2.30
N ALA A 66 -21.55 -4.89 -2.57
CA ALA A 66 -22.81 -4.65 -3.24
C ALA A 66 -22.85 -5.25 -4.66
N GLY A 67 -21.75 -5.11 -5.41
CA GLY A 67 -21.63 -5.74 -6.74
C GLY A 67 -21.78 -7.26 -6.68
N ARG A 68 -21.17 -7.92 -5.71
CA ARG A 68 -21.34 -9.37 -5.50
C ARG A 68 -22.77 -9.73 -5.10
N ALA A 69 -23.39 -8.97 -4.20
CA ALA A 69 -24.77 -9.19 -3.78
C ALA A 69 -25.77 -9.01 -4.95
N LEU A 70 -25.57 -7.98 -5.79
CA LEU A 70 -26.36 -7.77 -7.00
C LEU A 70 -26.32 -8.98 -7.94
N GLN A 71 -25.15 -9.57 -8.12
CA GLN A 71 -25.02 -10.76 -8.99
C GLN A 71 -25.71 -12.00 -8.41
N GLN A 72 -25.70 -12.17 -7.11
CA GLN A 72 -26.16 -13.38 -6.43
C GLN A 72 -27.65 -13.33 -6.03
N GLN A 73 -28.16 -12.15 -5.67
CA GLN A 73 -29.46 -12.01 -4.98
C GLN A 73 -30.49 -11.19 -5.77
N VAL A 74 -30.05 -10.50 -6.83
CA VAL A 74 -30.94 -9.59 -7.57
C VAL A 74 -31.23 -10.13 -8.98
N PRO A 75 -32.51 -10.14 -9.43
CA PRO A 75 -32.87 -10.48 -10.80
C PRO A 75 -32.14 -9.61 -11.84
N ALA A 76 -31.78 -10.21 -12.97
CA ALA A 76 -30.90 -9.58 -13.97
C ALA A 76 -31.44 -8.25 -14.51
N ASP A 77 -32.74 -8.15 -14.70
CA ASP A 77 -33.45 -6.96 -15.17
C ASP A 77 -33.36 -5.74 -14.22
N LYS A 78 -33.12 -5.96 -12.94
CA LYS A 78 -33.03 -4.91 -11.90
C LYS A 78 -31.60 -4.53 -11.52
N ARG A 79 -30.59 -5.35 -11.89
CA ARG A 79 -29.19 -5.18 -11.45
C ARG A 79 -28.61 -3.84 -11.85
N GLU A 80 -28.85 -3.41 -13.08
CA GLU A 80 -28.29 -2.16 -13.60
C GLU A 80 -28.84 -0.93 -12.86
N ALA A 81 -30.16 -0.86 -12.70
CA ALA A 81 -30.79 0.27 -12.03
C ALA A 81 -30.35 0.36 -10.55
N MET A 82 -30.34 -0.79 -9.84
CA MET A 82 -29.89 -0.85 -8.46
C MET A 82 -28.39 -0.55 -8.33
N GLY A 83 -27.56 -1.04 -9.26
CA GLY A 83 -26.14 -0.74 -9.30
C GLY A 83 -25.85 0.75 -9.41
N LYS A 84 -26.52 1.44 -10.35
CA LYS A 84 -26.41 2.90 -10.50
C LYS A 84 -26.86 3.67 -9.25
N SER A 85 -27.92 3.20 -8.59
CA SER A 85 -28.39 3.83 -7.34
C SER A 85 -27.34 3.69 -6.24
N ILE A 86 -26.79 2.48 -6.03
CA ILE A 86 -25.74 2.21 -5.04
C ILE A 86 -24.47 3.03 -5.33
N GLU A 87 -24.04 3.10 -6.60
CA GLU A 87 -22.92 3.95 -6.99
C GLU A 87 -23.15 5.43 -6.66
N ALA A 88 -24.37 5.94 -6.93
CA ALA A 88 -24.71 7.33 -6.61
C ALA A 88 -24.67 7.59 -5.09
N ASP A 89 -25.22 6.67 -4.29
CA ASP A 89 -25.20 6.78 -2.83
C ASP A 89 -23.79 6.72 -2.25
N VAL A 90 -22.94 5.81 -2.76
CA VAL A 90 -21.54 5.69 -2.35
C VAL A 90 -20.76 6.94 -2.76
N ARG A 91 -20.96 7.45 -3.96
CA ARG A 91 -20.33 8.70 -4.42
C ARG A 91 -20.73 9.87 -3.51
N LYS A 92 -22.03 10.02 -3.25
CA LYS A 92 -22.51 11.06 -2.35
C LYS A 92 -21.89 10.96 -0.96
N PHE A 93 -21.79 9.76 -0.39
CA PHE A 93 -21.13 9.53 0.88
C PHE A 93 -19.67 10.00 0.86
N VAL A 94 -18.91 9.67 -0.20
CA VAL A 94 -17.51 10.08 -0.35
C VAL A 94 -17.41 11.61 -0.47
N ASP A 95 -18.24 12.21 -1.35
CA ASP A 95 -18.23 13.65 -1.60
C ASP A 95 -18.58 14.46 -0.33
N ASP A 96 -19.51 13.97 0.48
CA ASP A 96 -19.92 14.62 1.74
C ASP A 96 -18.89 14.40 2.86
N SER A 97 -18.25 13.24 2.91
CA SER A 97 -17.41 12.84 4.06
C SER A 97 -15.95 13.26 3.92
N VAL A 98 -15.37 13.22 2.70
CA VAL A 98 -13.98 13.57 2.47
C VAL A 98 -13.60 14.96 2.95
N PRO A 99 -14.38 16.02 2.67
CA PRO A 99 -14.05 17.36 3.17
C PRO A 99 -14.01 17.43 4.70
N ILE A 100 -14.94 16.74 5.36
CA ILE A 100 -15.02 16.72 6.84
C ILE A 100 -13.77 16.08 7.45
N VAL A 101 -13.34 14.95 6.89
CA VAL A 101 -12.17 14.20 7.42
C VAL A 101 -10.87 14.93 7.10
N ARG A 102 -10.77 15.57 5.92
CA ARG A 102 -9.62 16.44 5.56
C ARG A 102 -9.48 17.61 6.53
N ASP A 103 -10.56 18.32 6.81
CA ASP A 103 -10.55 19.44 7.74
C ASP A 103 -10.10 19.00 9.15
N LYS A 104 -10.61 17.86 9.62
CA LYS A 104 -10.15 17.26 10.88
C LYS A 104 -8.67 16.90 10.85
N ALA A 105 -8.18 16.30 9.77
CA ALA A 105 -6.78 15.90 9.62
C ALA A 105 -5.84 17.11 9.65
N VAL A 106 -6.17 18.18 8.92
CA VAL A 106 -5.40 19.43 8.90
C VAL A 106 -5.37 20.08 10.30
N LYS A 107 -6.50 20.08 11.02
CA LYS A 107 -6.58 20.63 12.39
C LYS A 107 -5.82 19.79 13.42
N LEU A 108 -5.77 18.48 13.26
CA LEU A 108 -5.06 17.57 14.17
C LEU A 108 -3.54 17.54 13.91
N ALA A 109 -3.11 17.78 12.70
CA ALA A 109 -1.72 17.63 12.29
C ALA A 109 -0.73 18.48 13.13
N PRO A 110 -0.98 19.74 13.49
CA PRO A 110 -0.05 20.51 14.32
C PRO A 110 0.18 19.93 15.71
N SER A 111 -0.88 19.48 16.38
CA SER A 111 -0.80 18.92 17.74
C SER A 111 -0.29 17.47 17.78
N THR A 112 -0.26 16.78 16.68
CA THR A 112 0.20 15.39 16.56
C THR A 112 1.54 15.31 15.84
N ILE A 113 1.52 15.45 14.51
CA ILE A 113 2.73 15.38 13.69
C ILE A 113 3.67 16.54 14.03
N GLY A 114 3.15 17.77 14.13
CA GLY A 114 3.93 18.96 14.46
C GLY A 114 4.65 18.82 15.81
N ALA A 115 3.93 18.42 16.86
CA ALA A 115 4.48 18.21 18.19
C ALA A 115 5.59 17.14 18.18
N MET A 116 5.39 16.03 17.43
CA MET A 116 6.39 14.97 17.30
C MET A 116 7.64 15.45 16.54
N MET A 117 7.47 16.27 15.50
CA MET A 117 8.60 16.88 14.78
C MET A 117 9.38 17.85 15.66
N GLU A 118 8.71 18.64 16.49
CA GLU A 118 9.36 19.52 17.48
C GLU A 118 10.13 18.72 18.51
N GLU A 119 9.63 17.59 18.96
CA GLU A 119 10.31 16.75 19.97
C GLU A 119 11.53 16.02 19.40
N LYS A 120 11.37 15.41 18.23
CA LYS A 120 12.35 14.42 17.72
C LYS A 120 13.45 15.02 16.87
N PHE A 121 13.27 16.18 16.25
CA PHE A 121 14.23 16.77 15.33
C PHE A 121 14.83 18.07 15.85
N THR A 122 16.09 18.30 15.58
CA THR A 122 16.76 19.59 15.76
C THR A 122 16.36 20.57 14.64
N GLU A 123 16.65 21.87 14.83
CA GLU A 123 16.42 22.87 13.78
C GLU A 123 17.16 22.56 12.48
N ASP A 124 18.41 22.06 12.59
CA ASP A 124 19.22 21.78 11.42
C ASP A 124 18.74 20.52 10.67
N GLU A 125 18.25 19.52 11.39
CA GLU A 125 17.62 18.35 10.76
C GLU A 125 16.31 18.74 10.06
N LEU A 126 15.48 19.60 10.65
CA LEU A 126 14.27 20.13 10.02
C LEU A 126 14.60 20.92 8.74
N LYS A 127 15.66 21.76 8.75
CA LYS A 127 16.14 22.44 7.54
C LYS A 127 16.55 21.47 6.44
N GLN A 128 17.25 20.37 6.80
CA GLN A 128 17.66 19.34 5.84
C GLN A 128 16.46 18.63 5.24
N ILE A 129 15.47 18.24 6.05
CA ILE A 129 14.23 17.62 5.58
C ILE A 129 13.49 18.54 4.62
N ILE A 130 13.34 19.83 4.97
CA ILE A 130 12.68 20.82 4.14
C ILE A 130 13.44 20.99 2.82
N ALA A 131 14.76 21.14 2.87
CA ALA A 131 15.59 21.30 1.68
C ALA A 131 15.45 20.07 0.74
N TRP A 132 15.39 18.86 1.30
CA TRP A 132 15.13 17.66 0.52
C TRP A 132 13.75 17.67 -0.13
N LEU A 133 12.70 17.96 0.63
CA LEU A 133 11.31 17.99 0.12
C LEU A 133 11.12 19.05 -0.99
N GLU A 134 11.77 20.20 -0.87
CA GLU A 134 11.73 21.28 -1.87
C GLU A 134 12.64 21.03 -3.07
N SER A 135 13.57 20.07 -2.99
CA SER A 135 14.59 19.86 -4.01
C SER A 135 14.00 19.43 -5.36
N PRO A 136 14.60 19.89 -6.48
CA PRO A 136 14.20 19.44 -7.82
C PRO A 136 14.32 17.92 -8.01
N VAL A 137 15.31 17.32 -7.33
CA VAL A 137 15.55 15.87 -7.40
C VAL A 137 14.40 15.10 -6.76
N ASN A 138 13.95 15.52 -5.57
CA ASN A 138 12.79 14.91 -4.92
C ASN A 138 11.52 15.06 -5.78
N LYS A 139 11.27 16.25 -6.30
CA LYS A 139 10.12 16.49 -7.19
C LYS A 139 10.14 15.58 -8.40
N LYS A 140 11.30 15.46 -9.07
CA LYS A 140 11.48 14.55 -10.21
C LYS A 140 11.26 13.08 -9.79
N TYR A 141 11.80 12.66 -8.66
CA TYR A 141 11.62 11.29 -8.16
C TYR A 141 10.14 10.98 -7.91
N LEU A 142 9.41 11.86 -7.24
CA LEU A 142 7.98 11.69 -6.98
C LEU A 142 7.14 11.61 -8.27
N GLN A 143 7.54 12.33 -9.32
CA GLN A 143 6.87 12.26 -10.62
C GLN A 143 7.05 10.91 -11.32
N ILE A 144 8.26 10.33 -11.24
CA ILE A 144 8.58 9.07 -11.94
C ILE A 144 8.32 7.82 -11.08
N ALA A 145 8.16 7.97 -9.77
CA ALA A 145 7.97 6.82 -8.86
C ALA A 145 6.78 5.92 -9.23
N PRO A 146 5.60 6.45 -9.64
CA PRO A 146 4.48 5.61 -10.10
C PRO A 146 4.81 4.82 -11.36
N GLU A 147 5.55 5.40 -12.31
CA GLU A 147 5.97 4.73 -13.55
C GLU A 147 6.94 3.59 -13.24
N ILE A 148 7.93 3.85 -12.37
CA ILE A 148 8.87 2.83 -11.91
C ILE A 148 8.11 1.66 -11.28
N GLN A 149 7.18 1.95 -10.37
CA GLN A 149 6.42 0.91 -9.68
C GLN A 149 5.52 0.12 -10.63
N ASN A 150 4.85 0.79 -11.57
CA ASN A 150 3.99 0.13 -12.56
C ASN A 150 4.82 -0.77 -13.48
N SER A 151 5.95 -0.28 -14.00
CA SER A 151 6.85 -1.06 -14.85
C SER A 151 7.38 -2.30 -14.12
N PHE A 152 7.82 -2.13 -12.86
CA PHE A 152 8.26 -3.25 -12.04
C PHE A 152 7.14 -4.26 -11.80
N THR A 153 5.95 -3.79 -11.42
CA THR A 153 4.79 -4.66 -11.14
C THR A 153 4.39 -5.46 -12.38
N GLN A 154 4.35 -4.83 -13.56
CA GLN A 154 4.02 -5.53 -14.81
C GLN A 154 5.02 -6.65 -15.11
N LYS A 155 6.33 -6.39 -14.98
CA LYS A 155 7.35 -7.40 -15.18
C LYS A 155 7.26 -8.50 -14.11
N LEU A 156 7.10 -8.14 -12.85
CA LEU A 156 6.97 -9.11 -11.75
C LEU A 156 5.77 -10.03 -11.97
N VAL A 157 4.62 -9.51 -12.38
CA VAL A 157 3.43 -10.31 -12.70
C VAL A 157 3.73 -11.26 -13.86
N ALA A 158 4.33 -10.77 -14.95
CA ALA A 158 4.65 -11.60 -16.11
C ALA A 158 5.60 -12.76 -15.75
N GLU A 159 6.66 -12.47 -15.01
CA GLU A 159 7.65 -13.47 -14.57
C GLU A 159 7.11 -14.44 -13.51
N SER A 160 6.15 -14.00 -12.70
CA SER A 160 5.60 -14.82 -11.61
C SER A 160 4.49 -15.76 -12.07
N ARG A 161 3.72 -15.42 -13.12
CA ARG A 161 2.59 -16.22 -13.60
C ARG A 161 2.94 -17.70 -13.86
N PRO A 162 4.03 -18.05 -14.56
CA PRO A 162 4.34 -19.47 -14.83
C PRO A 162 4.53 -20.30 -13.57
N VAL A 163 4.93 -19.66 -12.45
CA VAL A 163 5.16 -20.32 -11.16
C VAL A 163 3.92 -20.29 -10.28
N ILE A 164 3.20 -19.18 -10.27
CA ILE A 164 2.09 -18.96 -9.34
C ILE A 164 0.80 -19.60 -9.86
N ASP A 165 0.48 -19.48 -11.15
CA ASP A 165 -0.78 -19.98 -11.70
C ASP A 165 -0.99 -21.49 -11.47
N PRO A 166 0.01 -22.39 -11.70
CA PRO A 166 -0.16 -23.81 -11.39
C PRO A 166 -0.37 -24.09 -9.90
N ARG A 167 0.28 -23.32 -9.03
CA ARG A 167 0.13 -23.46 -7.57
C ARG A 167 -1.24 -23.01 -7.10
N LEU A 168 -1.76 -21.94 -7.67
CA LEU A 168 -3.09 -21.43 -7.39
C LEU A 168 -4.15 -22.45 -7.83
N GLN A 169 -4.04 -23.01 -9.04
CA GLN A 169 -4.93 -24.07 -9.51
C GLN A 169 -4.91 -25.30 -8.60
N ALA A 170 -3.72 -25.73 -8.14
CA ALA A 170 -3.61 -26.83 -7.20
C ALA A 170 -4.24 -26.51 -5.83
N LEU A 171 -4.11 -25.28 -5.35
CA LEU A 171 -4.77 -24.81 -4.14
C LEU A 171 -6.29 -24.78 -4.29
N GLU A 172 -6.80 -24.25 -5.41
CA GLU A 172 -8.24 -24.22 -5.72
C GLU A 172 -8.83 -25.62 -5.74
N ALA A 173 -8.14 -26.60 -6.36
CA ALA A 173 -8.57 -27.99 -6.38
C ALA A 173 -8.66 -28.58 -4.95
N LYS A 174 -7.68 -28.30 -4.09
CA LYS A 174 -7.68 -28.74 -2.69
C LYS A 174 -8.85 -28.11 -1.90
N VAL A 175 -9.05 -26.79 -2.06
CA VAL A 175 -10.15 -26.08 -1.39
C VAL A 175 -11.50 -26.64 -1.80
N ARG A 176 -11.73 -26.88 -3.10
CA ARG A 176 -12.96 -27.50 -3.59
C ARG A 176 -13.21 -28.89 -2.98
N THR A 177 -12.16 -29.71 -2.96
CA THR A 177 -12.25 -31.04 -2.33
C THR A 177 -12.63 -30.94 -0.86
N THR A 178 -12.03 -30.03 -0.12
CA THR A 178 -12.30 -29.82 1.31
C THR A 178 -13.74 -29.32 1.53
N LEU A 179 -14.26 -28.49 0.64
CA LEU A 179 -15.64 -27.96 0.70
C LEU A 179 -16.70 -28.94 0.16
N GLY A 180 -16.31 -30.09 -0.39
CA GLY A 180 -17.23 -31.04 -1.01
C GLY A 180 -17.92 -30.52 -2.27
N VAL A 181 -17.34 -29.49 -2.95
CA VAL A 181 -17.92 -28.91 -4.16
C VAL A 181 -17.45 -29.70 -5.37
N PRO A 182 -18.37 -30.20 -6.23
CA PRO A 182 -17.99 -30.96 -7.44
C PRO A 182 -17.09 -30.12 -8.35
N GLN A 183 -16.10 -30.78 -8.97
CA GLN A 183 -15.25 -30.16 -9.97
C GLN A 183 -16.12 -29.80 -11.19
N PRO A 184 -16.05 -28.57 -11.74
CA PRO A 184 -16.68 -28.28 -13.02
C PRO A 184 -16.16 -29.30 -14.03
N ALA A 185 -17.07 -30.03 -14.68
CA ALA A 185 -16.67 -30.92 -15.74
C ALA A 185 -15.80 -30.12 -16.71
N ALA A 186 -14.58 -30.59 -16.96
CA ALA A 186 -13.71 -29.99 -17.96
C ALA A 186 -14.54 -29.83 -19.23
N ALA A 187 -14.73 -28.57 -19.67
CA ALA A 187 -15.42 -28.28 -20.91
C ALA A 187 -14.70 -29.11 -21.96
N GLY A 188 -15.38 -30.18 -22.39
CA GLY A 188 -14.83 -31.21 -23.23
C GLY A 188 -14.22 -30.60 -24.48
N SER A 189 -12.91 -30.76 -24.65
CA SER A 189 -12.29 -30.77 -25.97
C SER A 189 -12.89 -31.96 -26.71
N THR A 190 -13.99 -31.71 -27.38
CA THR A 190 -14.54 -32.65 -28.39
C THR A 190 -13.45 -32.79 -29.44
N PRO A 191 -12.86 -33.98 -29.63
CA PRO A 191 -11.90 -34.14 -30.71
C PRO A 191 -12.69 -33.92 -32.02
N ALA A 192 -12.28 -32.94 -32.80
CA ALA A 192 -12.80 -32.68 -34.12
C ALA A 192 -12.65 -33.98 -34.93
N LYS A 193 -13.79 -34.60 -35.17
CA LYS A 193 -13.93 -35.79 -36.04
C LYS A 193 -13.33 -35.42 -37.39
N ALA A 194 -12.19 -36.01 -37.73
CA ALA A 194 -11.56 -35.83 -39.02
C ALA A 194 -12.56 -36.25 -40.11
N VAL A 195 -12.99 -35.29 -40.90
CA VAL A 195 -13.75 -35.54 -42.11
C VAL A 195 -12.77 -36.06 -43.16
N ALA A 196 -12.90 -37.34 -43.49
CA ALA A 196 -12.17 -37.98 -44.57
C ALA A 196 -12.52 -37.31 -45.92
N PRO A 197 -11.53 -37.09 -46.81
CA PRO A 197 -11.80 -36.48 -48.12
C PRO A 197 -12.59 -37.45 -48.99
N ALA A 198 -13.75 -37.00 -49.49
CA ALA A 198 -14.54 -37.71 -50.44
C ALA A 198 -13.76 -38.01 -51.77
N LYS A 199 -13.66 -39.27 -52.11
CA LYS A 199 -13.03 -39.80 -53.30
C LYS A 199 -13.83 -39.37 -54.51
N LYS A 200 -13.27 -38.55 -55.38
CA LYS A 200 -13.84 -38.10 -56.64
C LYS A 200 -13.88 -39.28 -57.61
N ALA A 201 -15.03 -39.85 -57.86
CA ALA A 201 -15.22 -40.86 -58.90
C ALA A 201 -15.20 -40.18 -60.26
N ALA A 202 -14.23 -40.56 -61.10
CA ALA A 202 -14.27 -40.30 -62.51
C ALA A 202 -15.14 -41.35 -63.19
N GLY A 203 -15.99 -40.91 -64.14
CA GLY A 203 -16.77 -41.80 -64.91
C GLY A 203 -17.40 -41.09 -66.12
N LYS A 204 -16.75 -41.26 -67.28
CA LYS A 204 -17.23 -41.15 -68.65
C LYS A 204 -17.98 -39.93 -69.12
#